data_ab087a5e838a61c035636d3f5b0637f9
#
_entry.id   ab087a5e838a61c035636d3f5b0637f9
#
_cell.length_a   1.000
_cell.length_b   1.000
_cell.length_c   1.000
_cell.angle_alpha   90.00
_cell.angle_beta   90.00
_cell.angle_gamma   90.00
#
_symmetry.space_group_name_H-M   'P 1'
#
loop_
_entity.id
_entity.type
_entity.pdbx_description
1 polymer ?
#
loop_
_entity_poly.entity_id
_entity_poly.type
_entity_poly.pdbx_seq_one_letter_code
_entity_poly.pdbx_strand_id
1 'polypeptide(L)'
;MYSYVNLKNSTLNVLKQHNKLPSDIKWVGCTSFKIPIEEFWKLADRQYDAGYGGVEVAEDLIVVGDSWWLERHEYDGSEWWEYKELPQEPEKILSVPTLFPKGDTNYEYIRLGDFNEK
;
A
#
# COMPACT_ATOMS: atom_id res chain seq x y z
N MET A 1 -15.82 18.55 7.14
CA MET A 1 -16.62 17.33 6.88
C MET A 1 -15.89 16.11 7.38
N TYR A 2 -16.61 15.22 8.05
CA TYR A 2 -16.03 14.03 8.62
C TYR A 2 -16.21 12.84 7.67
N SER A 3 -15.18 12.01 7.58
CA SER A 3 -15.21 10.79 6.76
C SER A 3 -14.96 9.60 7.67
N TYR A 4 -16.03 9.12 8.28
CA TYR A 4 -15.93 8.00 9.22
C TYR A 4 -15.79 6.68 8.46
N VAL A 5 -14.80 5.91 8.83
CA VAL A 5 -14.43 4.64 8.20
C VAL A 5 -14.22 3.62 9.32
N ASN A 6 -14.65 2.38 9.08
CA ASN A 6 -14.33 1.28 9.97
C ASN A 6 -13.04 0.64 9.47
N LEU A 7 -12.02 0.56 10.33
CA LEU A 7 -10.70 0.06 9.91
C LEU A 7 -10.76 -1.39 9.43
N LYS A 8 -11.54 -2.24 10.08
CA LYS A 8 -11.73 -3.62 9.65
C LYS A 8 -12.29 -3.67 8.23
N ASN A 9 -13.33 -2.90 7.97
CA ASN A 9 -13.98 -2.87 6.67
C ASN A 9 -13.06 -2.30 5.59
N SER A 10 -12.32 -1.24 5.90
CA SER A 10 -11.39 -0.67 4.92
C SER A 10 -10.24 -1.64 4.61
N THR A 11 -9.80 -2.40 5.61
CA THR A 11 -8.78 -3.43 5.40
C THR A 11 -9.31 -4.53 4.48
N LEU A 12 -10.52 -5.02 4.74
CA LEU A 12 -11.15 -6.03 3.90
C LEU A 12 -11.36 -5.54 2.48
N ASN A 13 -11.76 -4.27 2.32
CA ASN A 13 -11.98 -3.69 1.00
C ASN A 13 -10.70 -3.61 0.18
N VAL A 14 -9.61 -3.17 0.78
CA VAL A 14 -8.31 -3.10 0.09
C VAL A 14 -7.83 -4.49 -0.31
N LEU A 15 -7.95 -5.45 0.58
CA LEU A 15 -7.60 -6.84 0.25
C LEU A 15 -8.40 -7.31 -0.97
N LYS A 16 -9.70 -7.07 -0.96
CA LYS A 16 -10.57 -7.50 -2.05
C LYS A 16 -10.20 -6.83 -3.37
N GLN A 17 -9.87 -5.53 -3.35
CA GLN A 17 -9.46 -4.80 -4.54
C GLN A 17 -8.23 -5.42 -5.21
N HIS A 18 -7.38 -6.07 -4.44
CA HIS A 18 -6.15 -6.69 -4.92
C HIS A 18 -6.21 -8.21 -4.96
N ASN A 19 -7.42 -8.76 -4.91
CA ASN A 19 -7.66 -10.22 -4.99
C ASN A 19 -6.95 -11.00 -3.90
N LYS A 20 -6.93 -10.43 -2.69
CA LYS A 20 -6.36 -11.09 -1.52
C LYS A 20 -7.47 -11.46 -0.55
N LEU A 21 -7.31 -12.58 0.12
CA LEU A 21 -8.23 -13.05 1.16
C LEU A 21 -7.62 -12.76 2.53
N PRO A 22 -8.46 -12.63 3.57
CA PRO A 22 -7.92 -12.53 4.93
C PRO A 22 -6.97 -13.68 5.29
N SER A 23 -7.22 -14.88 4.76
CA SER A 23 -6.35 -16.03 4.99
C SER A 23 -4.99 -15.92 4.31
N ASP A 24 -4.81 -14.97 3.40
CA ASP A 24 -3.52 -14.72 2.76
C ASP A 24 -2.59 -13.90 3.66
N ILE A 25 -3.11 -13.32 4.74
CA ILE A 25 -2.31 -12.54 5.67
C ILE A 25 -1.40 -13.48 6.47
N LYS A 26 -0.13 -13.18 6.50
CA LYS A 26 0.86 -13.94 7.26
C LYS A 26 1.08 -13.37 8.66
N TRP A 27 1.13 -12.05 8.76
CA TRP A 27 1.28 -11.39 10.05
C TRP A 27 0.83 -9.94 9.99
N VAL A 28 0.52 -9.38 11.14
CA VAL A 28 0.14 -7.98 11.31
C VAL A 28 0.94 -7.42 12.46
N GLY A 29 1.34 -6.16 12.39
CA GLY A 29 2.05 -5.52 13.47
C GLY A 29 2.82 -4.30 13.02
N CYS A 30 4.05 -4.19 13.48
CA CYS A 30 4.99 -3.15 13.08
C CYS A 30 6.38 -3.78 12.98
N THR A 31 7.41 -2.96 12.78
CA THR A 31 8.76 -3.53 12.65
C THR A 31 9.30 -4.10 13.95
N SER A 32 8.73 -3.74 15.09
CA SER A 32 9.22 -4.17 16.41
C SER A 32 8.50 -5.40 16.95
N PHE A 33 7.24 -5.64 16.56
CA PHE A 33 6.48 -6.78 17.08
C PHE A 33 5.28 -7.11 16.20
N LYS A 34 4.79 -8.32 16.37
CA LYS A 34 3.58 -8.79 15.69
C LYS A 34 2.40 -8.77 16.67
N ILE A 35 1.21 -8.63 16.11
CA ILE A 35 -0.05 -8.74 16.83
C ILE A 35 -0.73 -10.02 16.37
N PRO A 36 -1.33 -10.83 17.27
CA PRO A 36 -2.13 -11.96 16.82
C PRO A 36 -3.20 -11.50 15.82
N ILE A 37 -3.34 -12.21 14.72
CA ILE A 37 -4.25 -11.80 13.64
C ILE A 37 -5.69 -11.68 14.15
N GLU A 38 -6.13 -12.62 14.98
CA GLU A 38 -7.47 -12.58 15.54
C GLU A 38 -7.70 -11.33 16.40
N GLU A 39 -6.69 -10.96 17.17
CA GLU A 39 -6.74 -9.76 17.99
C GLU A 39 -6.78 -8.50 17.13
N PHE A 40 -5.99 -8.49 16.05
CA PHE A 40 -6.04 -7.38 15.09
C PHE A 40 -7.46 -7.15 14.58
N TRP A 41 -8.15 -8.21 14.14
CA TRP A 41 -9.49 -8.06 13.60
C TRP A 41 -10.47 -7.50 14.61
N LYS A 42 -10.34 -7.88 15.89
CA LYS A 42 -11.18 -7.34 16.96
C LYS A 42 -10.90 -5.87 17.19
N LEU A 43 -9.63 -5.50 17.26
CA LEU A 43 -9.23 -4.11 17.48
C LEU A 43 -9.53 -3.21 16.28
N ALA A 44 -9.46 -3.76 15.08
CA ALA A 44 -9.74 -3.02 13.85
C ALA A 44 -11.23 -2.74 13.65
N ASP A 45 -12.10 -3.46 14.33
CA ASP A 45 -13.54 -3.24 14.24
C ASP A 45 -13.92 -1.99 15.04
N ARG A 46 -13.49 -0.85 14.51
CA ARG A 46 -13.69 0.45 15.14
C ARG A 46 -13.75 1.52 14.06
N GLN A 47 -14.66 2.47 14.26
CA GLN A 47 -14.76 3.62 13.35
C GLN A 47 -13.79 4.71 13.76
N TYR A 48 -13.28 5.42 12.76
CA TYR A 48 -12.41 6.57 12.96
C TYR A 48 -12.64 7.57 11.84
N ASP A 49 -12.22 8.82 12.06
CA ASP A 49 -12.31 9.86 11.04
C ASP A 49 -11.07 9.81 10.16
N ALA A 50 -11.24 9.36 8.93
CA ALA A 50 -10.14 9.17 7.99
C ALA A 50 -9.91 10.39 7.09
N GLY A 51 -10.72 11.43 7.22
CA GLY A 51 -10.70 12.54 6.27
C GLY A 51 -10.34 13.90 6.86
N TYR A 52 -10.25 13.99 8.17
CA TYR A 52 -10.07 15.30 8.79
C TYR A 52 -9.44 15.15 10.18
N GLY A 53 -8.59 16.09 10.53
CA GLY A 53 -7.94 16.10 11.83
C GLY A 53 -6.59 15.41 11.81
N GLY A 54 -6.18 14.90 12.95
CA GLY A 54 -4.90 14.20 13.08
C GLY A 54 -5.02 12.73 12.69
N VAL A 55 -3.89 12.07 12.56
CA VAL A 55 -3.83 10.64 12.32
C VAL A 55 -4.39 9.89 13.53
N GLU A 56 -5.32 8.97 13.29
CA GLU A 56 -5.94 8.21 14.36
C GLU A 56 -5.49 6.76 14.43
N VAL A 57 -5.09 6.18 13.30
CA VAL A 57 -4.55 4.81 13.25
C VAL A 57 -3.04 4.88 13.33
N ALA A 58 -2.42 3.95 14.05
CA ALA A 58 -0.97 3.88 14.17
C ALA A 58 -0.34 3.92 12.77
N GLU A 59 0.56 4.86 12.53
CA GLU A 59 1.09 5.10 11.19
C GLU A 59 2.07 4.02 10.74
N ASP A 60 2.60 3.23 11.64
CA ASP A 60 3.50 2.13 11.32
C ASP A 60 2.81 0.75 11.35
N LEU A 61 1.49 0.72 11.52
CA LEU A 61 0.74 -0.52 11.43
C LEU A 61 0.84 -1.09 10.02
N ILE A 62 1.16 -2.37 9.91
CA ILE A 62 1.37 -3.02 8.62
C ILE A 62 0.67 -4.39 8.63
N VAL A 63 0.10 -4.75 7.50
CA VAL A 63 -0.52 -6.06 7.26
C VAL A 63 0.27 -6.72 6.15
N VAL A 64 0.84 -7.89 6.42
CA VAL A 64 1.82 -8.50 5.52
C VAL A 64 1.36 -9.87 5.05
N GLY A 65 1.42 -10.09 3.75
CA GLY A 65 1.19 -11.38 3.12
C GLY A 65 2.45 -11.90 2.46
N ASP A 66 2.26 -12.75 1.45
CA ASP A 66 3.38 -13.34 0.71
C ASP A 66 3.73 -12.41 -0.45
N SER A 67 4.84 -11.69 -0.32
CA SER A 67 5.32 -10.75 -1.33
C SER A 67 4.46 -9.49 -1.51
N TRP A 68 3.59 -9.21 -0.56
CA TRP A 68 2.76 -8.01 -0.58
C TRP A 68 2.48 -7.55 0.85
N TRP A 69 2.07 -6.27 0.98
CA TRP A 69 1.69 -5.73 2.29
C TRP A 69 0.78 -4.53 2.13
N LEU A 70 0.08 -4.18 3.21
CA LEU A 70 -0.68 -2.95 3.33
C LEU A 70 0.05 -2.05 4.33
N GLU A 71 0.26 -0.81 3.97
CA GLU A 71 0.87 0.18 4.85
C GLU A 71 -0.03 1.40 4.97
N ARG A 72 0.11 2.14 6.06
CA ARG A 72 -0.69 3.34 6.30
C ARG A 72 -0.04 4.53 5.60
N HIS A 73 -0.88 5.36 4.99
CA HIS A 73 -0.48 6.63 4.40
C HIS A 73 -1.43 7.72 4.87
N GLU A 74 -0.96 8.96 4.88
CA GLU A 74 -1.79 10.09 5.24
C GLU A 74 -1.36 11.32 4.43
N TYR A 75 -2.31 12.21 4.25
CA TYR A 75 -2.04 13.49 3.62
C TYR A 75 -3.10 14.48 4.07
N ASP A 76 -2.66 15.57 4.67
CA ASP A 76 -3.53 16.70 5.06
C ASP A 76 -4.75 16.24 5.87
N GLY A 77 -4.53 15.35 6.83
CA GLY A 77 -5.57 14.87 7.72
C GLY A 77 -6.33 13.65 7.22
N SER A 78 -6.16 13.28 5.97
CA SER A 78 -6.74 12.05 5.43
C SER A 78 -5.76 10.91 5.62
N GLU A 79 -6.28 9.71 5.92
CA GLU A 79 -5.43 8.53 6.06
C GLU A 79 -6.10 7.31 5.45
N TRP A 80 -5.28 6.39 4.96
CA TRP A 80 -5.79 5.23 4.23
C TRP A 80 -4.75 4.13 4.18
N TRP A 81 -5.18 2.93 3.69
CA TRP A 81 -4.28 1.83 3.39
C TRP A 81 -3.75 1.96 1.97
N GLU A 82 -2.45 1.71 1.78
CA GLU A 82 -1.86 1.52 0.46
C GLU A 82 -1.40 0.08 0.32
N TYR A 83 -1.72 -0.53 -0.82
CA TYR A 83 -1.25 -1.86 -1.16
C TYR A 83 0.08 -1.75 -1.88
N LYS A 84 1.03 -2.56 -1.43
CA LYS A 84 2.36 -2.66 -2.03
C LYS A 84 2.68 -4.11 -2.27
N GLU A 85 3.48 -4.39 -3.28
CA GLU A 85 3.97 -5.75 -3.50
C GLU A 85 5.39 -5.72 -4.02
N LEU A 86 6.11 -6.81 -3.79
CA LEU A 86 7.45 -6.95 -4.31
C LEU A 86 7.38 -7.07 -5.82
N PRO A 87 8.21 -6.32 -6.54
CA PRO A 87 8.28 -6.46 -7.99
C PRO A 87 8.74 -7.86 -8.35
N GLN A 88 8.17 -8.41 -9.40
CA GLN A 88 8.65 -9.68 -9.93
C GLN A 88 9.82 -9.41 -10.86
N GLU A 89 10.87 -10.19 -10.71
CA GLU A 89 12.05 -10.05 -11.56
C GLU A 89 11.72 -10.51 -12.97
N PRO A 90 11.88 -9.67 -13.99
CA PRO A 90 11.69 -10.10 -15.37
C PRO A 90 12.87 -10.97 -15.83
N GLU A 91 12.61 -11.84 -16.78
CA GLU A 91 13.67 -12.68 -17.35
C GLU A 91 14.50 -11.93 -18.38
N LYS A 92 13.90 -10.97 -19.06
CA LYS A 92 14.56 -10.21 -20.12
C LYS A 92 15.61 -9.26 -19.53
N ILE A 93 16.79 -9.29 -20.11
CA ILE A 93 17.86 -8.35 -19.76
C ILE A 93 18.08 -7.46 -20.96
N LEU A 94 18.08 -6.16 -20.75
CA LEU A 94 18.24 -5.19 -21.82
C LEU A 94 19.27 -4.16 -21.41
N SER A 95 20.30 -3.98 -22.24
CA SER A 95 21.24 -2.88 -22.05
C SER A 95 20.60 -1.60 -22.53
N VAL A 96 20.66 -0.56 -21.73
CA VAL A 96 20.03 0.71 -22.09
C VAL A 96 21.08 1.82 -22.14
N PRO A 97 20.94 2.79 -23.05
CA PRO A 97 21.90 3.88 -23.17
C PRO A 97 21.77 4.93 -22.08
N THR A 98 20.63 5.02 -21.43
CA THR A 98 20.38 6.07 -20.45
C THR A 98 19.30 5.67 -19.45
N LEU A 99 19.40 6.22 -18.26
CA LEU A 99 18.35 6.10 -17.24
C LEU A 99 17.50 7.39 -17.16
N PHE A 100 17.84 8.38 -17.97
CA PHE A 100 17.20 9.68 -17.90
C PHE A 100 16.38 9.93 -19.17
N PRO A 101 15.09 10.29 -19.04
CA PRO A 101 14.31 10.68 -20.21
C PRO A 101 14.86 11.96 -20.81
N LYS A 102 14.59 12.19 -22.08
CA LYS A 102 14.99 13.44 -22.73
C LYS A 102 14.18 14.61 -22.16
N GLY A 103 14.80 15.78 -22.07
CA GLY A 103 14.31 16.89 -21.30
C GLY A 103 12.97 17.49 -21.68
N ASP A 104 12.46 17.28 -22.89
CA ASP A 104 11.21 17.88 -23.34
C ASP A 104 10.16 16.85 -23.73
N THR A 105 10.06 15.77 -22.96
CA THR A 105 9.17 14.65 -23.27
C THR A 105 7.71 14.93 -22.99
N ASN A 106 7.32 16.07 -22.45
CA ASN A 106 5.94 16.39 -22.06
C ASN A 106 5.35 15.35 -21.09
N TYR A 107 6.21 14.69 -20.33
CA TYR A 107 5.83 13.66 -19.35
C TYR A 107 5.18 12.42 -19.96
N GLU A 108 5.25 12.23 -21.28
CA GLU A 108 4.66 11.05 -21.92
C GLU A 108 5.60 9.85 -21.95
N TYR A 109 6.90 10.08 -22.00
CA TYR A 109 7.89 9.02 -22.16
C TYR A 109 8.90 9.05 -21.04
N ILE A 110 8.39 8.98 -19.80
CA ILE A 110 9.22 9.10 -18.61
C ILE A 110 9.53 7.78 -17.94
N ARG A 111 8.97 6.68 -18.42
CA ARG A 111 9.27 5.35 -17.90
C ARG A 111 10.44 4.76 -18.64
N LEU A 112 11.22 3.94 -17.93
CA LEU A 112 12.44 3.37 -18.49
C LEU A 112 12.21 2.70 -19.84
N GLY A 113 11.12 1.95 -19.99
CA GLY A 113 10.80 1.29 -21.26
C GLY A 113 10.36 2.22 -22.36
N ASP A 114 9.79 3.38 -22.01
CA ASP A 114 9.25 4.30 -23.01
C ASP A 114 10.33 4.93 -23.88
N PHE A 115 11.51 5.17 -23.33
CA PHE A 115 12.59 5.85 -24.07
C PHE A 115 13.78 4.95 -24.37
N ASN A 116 13.76 3.68 -23.98
CA ASN A 116 14.84 2.74 -24.26
C ASN A 116 14.41 1.55 -25.10
N GLU A 117 13.18 1.09 -24.92
CA GLU A 117 12.68 -0.12 -25.55
C GLU A 117 11.61 0.24 -26.56
N LYS A 118 11.99 0.29 -27.83
CA LYS A 118 11.06 0.61 -28.91
C LYS A 118 11.07 -0.48 -29.96
#